data_65f5d274e1720e71e19ce956d70a2502
#
_entry.id   65f5d274e1720e71e19ce956d70a2502
#
_cell.length_a   1.000
_cell.length_b   1.000
_cell.length_c   1.000
_cell.angle_alpha   90.00
_cell.angle_beta   90.00
_cell.angle_gamma   90.00
#
_symmetry.space_group_name_H-M   'P 1'
#
loop_
_entity.id
_entity.type
_entity.pdbx_description
1 polymer ?
#
loop_
_entity_poly.entity_id
_entity_poly.type
_entity_poly.pdbx_seq_one_letter_code
_entity_poly.pdbx_strand_id
1 'polypeptide(L)'
;MKNQTGGMMNYRMLGRTDLCVSALALGTVELGMDYGIQVPGHFGRPSEEVAAALLDQALAAGINLLDTARAYGESEAVLGRLLRRRRKLILLATKASAHLPDGTVPTGAALQTHLVSQLEQSLRLLQTDYVDLWQIHNVDAQVLAAHETVAETFHAVQQAGKIRWRGGSFYGAALPEQALHRDLFDVLQVTYSVFDQRITDRVLPLAEERNVGILVRSVLLKGALTERADHLPEHLATLRSRSRHFRHLVQQHAPHLTPAQAALAFVLANPQIQSALVGMRTAEECTSNLAAVATRLSPDLLAALQALRVDDEDLLNPGTWGIA
;
A
#
# COMPACT_ATOMS: atom_id res chain seq x y z
N MET A 1 7.89 -3.38 36.68
CA MET A 1 7.28 -2.05 36.41
C MET A 1 7.01 -1.97 34.92
N LYS A 2 5.72 -1.98 34.52
CA LYS A 2 5.28 -2.00 33.12
C LYS A 2 5.19 -0.55 32.63
N ASN A 3 6.13 -0.13 31.77
CA ASN A 3 5.91 1.05 30.95
C ASN A 3 5.18 0.59 29.67
N GLN A 4 3.86 0.64 29.71
CA GLN A 4 3.01 0.51 28.53
C GLN A 4 2.65 1.93 28.05
N THR A 5 3.43 2.45 27.12
CA THR A 5 3.03 3.56 26.23
C THR A 5 2.77 2.99 24.84
N GLY A 6 1.90 2.00 24.75
CA GLY A 6 1.40 1.47 23.49
C GLY A 6 -0.03 1.96 23.27
N GLY A 7 -0.25 2.96 22.43
CA GLY A 7 -1.58 3.26 21.91
C GLY A 7 -2.13 1.99 21.26
N MET A 8 -3.39 1.61 21.56
CA MET A 8 -4.01 0.43 20.96
C MET A 8 -4.13 0.64 19.44
N MET A 9 -3.73 -0.38 18.65
CA MET A 9 -3.97 -0.40 17.20
C MET A 9 -5.47 -0.23 16.93
N ASN A 10 -5.81 0.69 16.04
CA ASN A 10 -7.17 0.85 15.57
C ASN A 10 -7.46 -0.15 14.45
N TYR A 11 -8.63 -0.76 14.48
CA TYR A 11 -9.11 -1.68 13.45
C TYR A 11 -10.36 -1.13 12.77
N ARG A 12 -10.47 -1.37 11.46
CA ARG A 12 -11.59 -0.91 10.62
C ARG A 12 -12.07 -2.05 9.72
N MET A 13 -13.39 -2.14 9.53
CA MET A 13 -13.95 -3.08 8.54
C MET A 13 -13.58 -2.61 7.13
N LEU A 14 -13.09 -3.50 6.29
CA LEU A 14 -12.63 -3.19 4.94
C LEU A 14 -13.81 -3.25 3.95
N GLY A 15 -14.59 -2.18 3.91
CA GLY A 15 -15.78 -2.07 3.08
C GLY A 15 -16.77 -3.21 3.33
N ARG A 16 -17.32 -3.77 2.26
CA ARG A 16 -18.30 -4.89 2.30
C ARG A 16 -17.68 -6.26 2.61
N THR A 17 -16.38 -6.32 2.84
CA THR A 17 -15.70 -7.57 3.21
C THR A 17 -15.90 -7.91 4.68
N ASP A 18 -15.59 -9.16 5.07
CA ASP A 18 -15.51 -9.57 6.47
C ASP A 18 -14.12 -9.33 7.09
N LEU A 19 -13.25 -8.60 6.39
CA LEU A 19 -11.89 -8.32 6.84
C LEU A 19 -11.85 -7.11 7.78
N CYS A 20 -11.50 -7.35 9.04
CA CYS A 20 -11.22 -6.31 10.01
C CYS A 20 -9.71 -6.01 10.00
N VAL A 21 -9.30 -4.91 9.36
CA VAL A 21 -7.89 -4.57 9.12
C VAL A 21 -7.36 -3.56 10.14
N SER A 22 -6.08 -3.69 10.51
CA SER A 22 -5.38 -2.67 11.28
C SER A 22 -5.24 -1.39 10.45
N ALA A 23 -5.34 -0.22 11.10
CA ALA A 23 -5.23 1.08 10.44
C ALA A 23 -3.87 1.28 9.74
N LEU A 24 -2.81 0.65 10.27
CA LEU A 24 -1.49 0.54 9.66
C LEU A 24 -1.28 -0.89 9.17
N ALA A 25 -0.87 -1.06 7.92
CA ALA A 25 -0.52 -2.35 7.32
C ALA A 25 0.94 -2.36 6.86
N LEU A 26 1.54 -3.55 6.81
CA LEU A 26 2.91 -3.73 6.36
C LEU A 26 2.94 -3.97 4.84
N GLY A 27 3.48 -3.00 4.09
CA GLY A 27 3.93 -3.19 2.72
C GLY A 27 5.27 -3.92 2.70
N THR A 28 5.46 -4.87 1.82
CA THR A 28 6.60 -5.81 1.88
C THR A 28 7.52 -5.75 0.67
N VAL A 29 7.41 -4.70 -0.16
CA VAL A 29 8.28 -4.55 -1.35
C VAL A 29 9.76 -4.53 -0.97
N GLU A 30 10.11 -3.86 0.14
CA GLU A 30 11.48 -3.75 0.64
C GLU A 30 12.05 -5.08 1.14
N LEU A 31 11.21 -6.06 1.47
CA LEU A 31 11.67 -7.41 1.85
C LEU A 31 12.11 -8.23 0.63
N GLY A 32 11.64 -7.87 -0.56
CA GLY A 32 11.87 -8.64 -1.79
C GLY A 32 12.83 -8.02 -2.77
N MET A 33 12.99 -6.71 -2.76
CA MET A 33 13.84 -5.98 -3.72
C MET A 33 14.31 -4.64 -3.13
N ASP A 34 15.34 -4.08 -3.74
CA ASP A 34 15.76 -2.72 -3.45
C ASP A 34 14.66 -1.76 -3.89
N TYR A 35 14.26 -0.86 -3.00
CA TYR A 35 13.13 0.04 -3.26
C TYR A 35 13.29 1.36 -2.51
N GLY A 36 12.88 2.45 -3.18
CA GLY A 36 12.85 3.79 -2.60
C GLY A 36 14.00 4.68 -3.06
N ILE A 37 14.10 5.87 -2.48
CA ILE A 37 15.18 6.82 -2.74
C ILE A 37 16.47 6.26 -2.14
N GLN A 38 17.52 6.16 -2.95
CA GLN A 38 18.84 5.69 -2.51
C GLN A 38 19.49 6.69 -1.56
N VAL A 39 19.81 6.21 -0.37
CA VAL A 39 20.58 6.97 0.64
C VAL A 39 21.84 6.18 0.96
N PRO A 40 23.04 6.76 0.86
CA PRO A 40 24.27 6.06 1.17
C PRO A 40 24.24 5.41 2.57
N GLY A 41 24.55 4.12 2.64
CA GLY A 41 24.55 3.35 3.90
C GLY A 41 23.18 2.94 4.44
N HIS A 42 22.08 3.37 3.80
CA HIS A 42 20.70 3.11 4.26
C HIS A 42 19.77 2.67 3.13
N PHE A 43 20.31 1.89 2.19
CA PHE A 43 19.58 1.38 1.04
C PHE A 43 19.80 -0.13 0.89
N GLY A 44 18.84 -0.83 0.28
CA GLY A 44 18.90 -2.26 0.04
C GLY A 44 17.93 -3.06 0.90
N ARG A 45 17.81 -4.34 0.56
CA ARG A 45 16.96 -5.29 1.29
C ARG A 45 17.52 -5.61 2.65
N PRO A 46 16.69 -5.77 3.70
CA PRO A 46 17.12 -6.32 4.98
C PRO A 46 17.52 -7.81 4.83
N SER A 47 18.34 -8.31 5.75
CA SER A 47 18.54 -9.75 5.88
C SER A 47 17.25 -10.44 6.37
N GLU A 48 17.19 -11.77 6.20
CA GLU A 48 15.99 -12.52 6.63
C GLU A 48 15.78 -12.46 8.15
N GLU A 49 16.86 -12.37 8.94
CA GLU A 49 16.80 -12.18 10.40
C GLU A 49 16.18 -10.82 10.76
N VAL A 50 16.58 -9.75 10.05
CA VAL A 50 16.02 -8.41 10.25
C VAL A 50 14.55 -8.37 9.82
N ALA A 51 14.21 -9.02 8.71
CA ALA A 51 12.83 -9.15 8.25
C ALA A 51 11.96 -9.94 9.24
N ALA A 52 12.50 -11.00 9.86
CA ALA A 52 11.82 -11.76 10.90
C ALA A 52 11.54 -10.91 12.14
N ALA A 53 12.54 -10.15 12.62
CA ALA A 53 12.39 -9.24 13.76
C ALA A 53 11.34 -8.14 13.47
N LEU A 54 11.33 -7.59 12.25
CA LEU A 54 10.31 -6.63 11.81
C LEU A 54 8.90 -7.25 11.86
N LEU A 55 8.73 -8.46 11.33
CA LEU A 55 7.43 -9.14 11.37
C LEU A 55 6.98 -9.45 12.80
N ASP A 56 7.90 -9.87 13.68
CA ASP A 56 7.59 -10.09 15.10
C ASP A 56 7.11 -8.80 15.76
N GLN A 57 7.79 -7.70 15.53
CA GLN A 57 7.42 -6.38 16.05
C GLN A 57 6.06 -5.92 15.50
N ALA A 58 5.84 -6.05 14.18
CA ALA A 58 4.61 -5.64 13.53
C ALA A 58 3.39 -6.41 14.09
N LEU A 59 3.50 -7.74 14.19
CA LEU A 59 2.43 -8.58 14.73
C LEU A 59 2.19 -8.34 16.21
N ALA A 60 3.25 -8.17 17.01
CA ALA A 60 3.13 -7.86 18.44
C ALA A 60 2.45 -6.49 18.68
N ALA A 61 2.61 -5.54 17.76
CA ALA A 61 1.96 -4.24 17.79
C ALA A 61 0.51 -4.26 17.25
N GLY A 62 0.03 -5.39 16.74
CA GLY A 62 -1.34 -5.56 16.24
C GLY A 62 -1.51 -5.25 14.75
N ILE A 63 -0.44 -5.09 13.97
CA ILE A 63 -0.55 -5.07 12.51
C ILE A 63 -0.99 -6.45 12.06
N ASN A 64 -2.14 -6.53 11.38
CA ASN A 64 -2.70 -7.81 10.96
C ASN A 64 -2.80 -7.94 9.42
N LEU A 65 -2.57 -6.88 8.65
CA LEU A 65 -2.59 -6.91 7.19
C LEU A 65 -1.16 -6.79 6.64
N LEU A 66 -0.74 -7.78 5.84
CA LEU A 66 0.50 -7.76 5.07
C LEU A 66 0.17 -7.75 3.58
N ASP A 67 0.79 -6.81 2.86
CA ASP A 67 0.57 -6.61 1.42
C ASP A 67 1.86 -6.86 0.64
N THR A 68 1.81 -7.83 -0.25
CA THR A 68 2.90 -8.22 -1.16
C THR A 68 2.46 -8.21 -2.62
N ALA A 69 3.30 -8.65 -3.54
CA ALA A 69 2.96 -8.83 -4.96
C ALA A 69 3.95 -9.75 -5.67
N ARG A 70 3.52 -10.37 -6.78
CA ARG A 70 4.42 -11.11 -7.69
C ARG A 70 5.60 -10.26 -8.17
N ALA A 71 5.35 -8.97 -8.41
CA ALA A 71 6.35 -8.02 -8.90
C ALA A 71 7.37 -7.57 -7.82
N TYR A 72 7.26 -8.01 -6.57
CA TYR A 72 8.12 -7.57 -5.47
C TYR A 72 9.31 -8.53 -5.24
N GLY A 73 9.92 -9.01 -6.31
CA GLY A 73 11.12 -9.86 -6.24
C GLY A 73 10.90 -11.10 -5.35
N GLU A 74 11.71 -11.23 -4.31
CA GLU A 74 11.70 -12.36 -3.36
C GLU A 74 10.66 -12.24 -2.24
N SER A 75 9.87 -11.15 -2.19
CA SER A 75 8.99 -10.82 -1.04
C SER A 75 8.04 -11.97 -0.68
N GLU A 76 7.36 -12.58 -1.66
CA GLU A 76 6.43 -13.69 -1.40
C GLU A 76 7.15 -14.93 -0.83
N ALA A 77 8.36 -15.23 -1.33
CA ALA A 77 9.14 -16.37 -0.83
C ALA A 77 9.67 -16.13 0.59
N VAL A 78 10.11 -14.92 0.91
CA VAL A 78 10.51 -14.50 2.27
C VAL A 78 9.32 -14.62 3.22
N LEU A 79 8.17 -14.06 2.85
CA LEU A 79 6.96 -14.16 3.67
C LEU A 79 6.51 -15.61 3.87
N GLY A 80 6.54 -16.46 2.84
CA GLY A 80 6.18 -17.86 2.94
C GLY A 80 7.01 -18.62 3.98
N ARG A 81 8.33 -18.36 4.04
CA ARG A 81 9.20 -18.95 5.07
C ARG A 81 8.89 -18.44 6.47
N LEU A 82 8.73 -17.10 6.62
CA LEU A 82 8.57 -16.46 7.93
C LEU A 82 7.18 -16.64 8.53
N LEU A 83 6.13 -16.77 7.69
CA LEU A 83 4.73 -16.83 8.13
C LEU A 83 4.17 -18.24 8.31
N ARG A 84 4.90 -19.28 7.94
CA ARG A 84 4.44 -20.68 7.90
C ARG A 84 3.63 -21.12 9.14
N ARG A 85 4.03 -20.67 10.35
CA ARG A 85 3.34 -20.98 11.61
C ARG A 85 2.35 -19.89 12.05
N ARG A 86 2.24 -18.78 11.31
CA ARG A 86 1.50 -17.56 11.70
C ARG A 86 0.41 -17.18 10.69
N ARG A 87 0.20 -17.99 9.64
CA ARG A 87 -0.73 -17.69 8.55
C ARG A 87 -2.12 -17.29 9.05
N LYS A 88 -2.63 -17.96 10.11
CA LYS A 88 -3.95 -17.72 10.68
C LYS A 88 -4.05 -16.44 11.53
N LEU A 89 -2.94 -15.79 11.83
CA LEU A 89 -2.89 -14.58 12.65
C LEU A 89 -2.93 -13.31 11.77
N ILE A 90 -2.88 -13.46 10.45
CA ILE A 90 -2.74 -12.35 9.50
C ILE A 90 -3.77 -12.41 8.39
N LEU A 91 -4.06 -11.24 7.86
CA LEU A 91 -4.70 -11.04 6.58
C LEU A 91 -3.60 -10.84 5.53
N LEU A 92 -3.58 -11.69 4.52
CA LEU A 92 -2.53 -11.70 3.51
C LEU A 92 -3.09 -11.23 2.18
N ALA A 93 -2.53 -10.14 1.66
CA ALA A 93 -2.85 -9.59 0.35
C ALA A 93 -1.68 -9.79 -0.61
N THR A 94 -1.96 -10.24 -1.84
CA THR A 94 -0.98 -10.26 -2.93
C THR A 94 -1.59 -9.76 -4.23
N LYS A 95 -0.74 -9.57 -5.27
CA LYS A 95 -1.15 -8.98 -6.54
C LYS A 95 -0.56 -9.75 -7.72
N ALA A 96 -1.34 -9.83 -8.80
CA ALA A 96 -0.91 -10.33 -10.10
C ALA A 96 -1.01 -9.22 -11.16
N SER A 97 -0.09 -9.18 -12.12
CA SER A 97 -0.18 -8.31 -13.29
C SER A 97 -1.08 -8.94 -14.35
N ALA A 98 -2.00 -8.15 -14.92
CA ALA A 98 -2.73 -8.57 -16.12
C ALA A 98 -1.88 -8.44 -17.40
N HIS A 99 -0.78 -7.67 -17.34
CA HIS A 99 0.10 -7.42 -18.47
C HIS A 99 1.12 -8.55 -18.66
N LEU A 100 1.37 -8.88 -19.90
CA LEU A 100 2.51 -9.68 -20.34
C LEU A 100 3.80 -8.83 -20.29
N PRO A 101 4.99 -9.45 -20.43
CA PRO A 101 6.27 -8.71 -20.44
C PRO A 101 6.39 -7.64 -21.54
N ASP A 102 5.63 -7.78 -22.63
CA ASP A 102 5.57 -6.79 -23.73
C ASP A 102 4.60 -5.61 -23.46
N GLY A 103 3.96 -5.59 -22.28
CA GLY A 103 3.02 -4.55 -21.88
C GLY A 103 1.59 -4.74 -22.39
N THR A 104 1.28 -5.80 -23.13
CA THR A 104 -0.07 -6.08 -23.61
C THR A 104 -0.90 -6.85 -22.56
N VAL A 105 -2.22 -6.69 -22.59
CA VAL A 105 -3.16 -7.49 -21.81
C VAL A 105 -3.78 -8.53 -22.72
N PRO A 106 -3.60 -9.84 -22.48
CA PRO A 106 -4.24 -10.90 -23.26
C PRO A 106 -5.76 -10.82 -23.14
N THR A 107 -6.49 -11.53 -24.00
CA THR A 107 -7.95 -11.56 -23.99
C THR A 107 -8.50 -12.96 -23.69
N GLY A 108 -9.72 -13.03 -23.16
CA GLY A 108 -10.44 -14.29 -22.95
C GLY A 108 -9.65 -15.33 -22.15
N ALA A 109 -9.66 -16.58 -22.61
CA ALA A 109 -9.01 -17.71 -21.92
C ALA A 109 -7.48 -17.51 -21.70
N ALA A 110 -6.81 -16.74 -22.55
CA ALA A 110 -5.38 -16.46 -22.39
C ALA A 110 -5.12 -15.56 -21.17
N LEU A 111 -5.95 -14.52 -20.96
CA LEU A 111 -5.87 -13.66 -19.78
C LEU A 111 -6.19 -14.47 -18.50
N GLN A 112 -7.25 -15.27 -18.53
CA GLN A 112 -7.62 -16.12 -17.40
C GLN A 112 -6.47 -17.06 -17.02
N THR A 113 -5.87 -17.76 -17.99
CA THR A 113 -4.74 -18.66 -17.76
C THR A 113 -3.53 -17.90 -17.17
N HIS A 114 -3.24 -16.73 -17.73
CA HIS A 114 -2.14 -15.89 -17.26
C HIS A 114 -2.32 -15.48 -15.79
N LEU A 115 -3.49 -14.95 -15.43
CA LEU A 115 -3.80 -14.50 -14.07
C LEU A 115 -3.78 -15.67 -13.07
N VAL A 116 -4.43 -16.80 -13.43
CA VAL A 116 -4.47 -17.99 -12.57
C VAL A 116 -3.06 -18.54 -12.34
N SER A 117 -2.22 -18.60 -13.39
CA SER A 117 -0.84 -19.09 -13.23
C SER A 117 -0.02 -18.28 -12.26
N GLN A 118 -0.19 -16.94 -12.23
CA GLN A 118 0.47 -16.05 -11.27
C GLN A 118 -0.05 -16.27 -9.85
N LEU A 119 -1.38 -16.44 -9.67
CA LEU A 119 -1.95 -16.75 -8.35
C LEU A 119 -1.40 -18.07 -7.81
N GLU A 120 -1.37 -19.12 -8.64
CA GLU A 120 -0.80 -20.43 -8.25
C GLU A 120 0.68 -20.31 -7.85
N GLN A 121 1.43 -19.49 -8.55
CA GLN A 121 2.82 -19.23 -8.19
C GLN A 121 2.92 -18.46 -6.86
N SER A 122 2.07 -17.46 -6.64
CA SER A 122 1.99 -16.73 -5.37
C SER A 122 1.70 -17.68 -4.21
N LEU A 123 0.68 -18.54 -4.34
CA LEU A 123 0.31 -19.49 -3.29
C LEU A 123 1.45 -20.46 -2.95
N ARG A 124 2.19 -20.95 -3.98
CA ARG A 124 3.38 -21.80 -3.75
C ARG A 124 4.48 -21.06 -3.00
N LEU A 125 4.80 -19.82 -3.38
CA LEU A 125 5.86 -19.03 -2.75
C LEU A 125 5.48 -18.61 -1.32
N LEU A 126 4.23 -18.22 -1.12
CA LEU A 126 3.67 -17.84 0.18
C LEU A 126 3.43 -19.06 1.10
N GLN A 127 3.57 -20.30 0.57
CA GLN A 127 3.34 -21.55 1.30
C GLN A 127 1.96 -21.60 1.97
N THR A 128 0.91 -21.22 1.23
CA THR A 128 -0.47 -21.17 1.71
C THR A 128 -1.44 -21.61 0.62
N ASP A 129 -2.58 -22.16 1.00
CA ASP A 129 -3.62 -22.62 0.07
C ASP A 129 -4.52 -21.47 -0.41
N TYR A 130 -4.51 -20.34 0.30
CA TYR A 130 -5.33 -19.18 -0.02
C TYR A 130 -4.69 -17.85 0.42
N VAL A 131 -5.14 -16.74 -0.21
CA VAL A 131 -4.92 -15.37 0.25
C VAL A 131 -6.24 -14.70 0.63
N ASP A 132 -6.19 -13.75 1.55
CA ASP A 132 -7.40 -13.05 2.01
C ASP A 132 -7.85 -12.00 0.99
N LEU A 133 -6.90 -11.35 0.32
CA LEU A 133 -7.16 -10.38 -0.74
C LEU A 133 -6.22 -10.64 -1.92
N TRP A 134 -6.80 -10.89 -3.08
CA TRP A 134 -6.03 -10.97 -4.33
C TRP A 134 -6.38 -9.81 -5.23
N GLN A 135 -5.36 -9.11 -5.73
CA GLN A 135 -5.52 -7.85 -6.44
C GLN A 135 -4.93 -7.92 -7.86
N ILE A 136 -5.57 -7.24 -8.81
CA ILE A 136 -4.92 -6.93 -10.09
C ILE A 136 -3.99 -5.73 -9.86
N HIS A 137 -2.73 -5.91 -10.21
CA HIS A 137 -1.67 -4.93 -9.98
C HIS A 137 -1.67 -3.84 -11.07
N ASN A 138 -1.69 -2.56 -10.67
CA ASN A 138 -1.64 -1.41 -11.59
C ASN A 138 -2.69 -1.50 -12.71
N VAL A 139 -3.96 -1.56 -12.31
CA VAL A 139 -5.10 -1.57 -13.24
C VAL A 139 -5.10 -0.31 -14.09
N ASP A 140 -5.09 -0.50 -15.39
CA ASP A 140 -5.18 0.55 -16.40
C ASP A 140 -6.43 0.41 -17.29
N ALA A 141 -6.51 1.20 -18.35
CA ALA A 141 -7.63 1.17 -19.28
C ALA A 141 -7.76 -0.17 -20.04
N GLN A 142 -6.64 -0.85 -20.34
CA GLN A 142 -6.65 -2.15 -21.01
C GLN A 142 -7.25 -3.24 -20.10
N VAL A 143 -6.85 -3.24 -18.81
CA VAL A 143 -7.41 -4.15 -17.81
C VAL A 143 -8.90 -3.89 -17.58
N LEU A 144 -9.32 -2.61 -17.51
CA LEU A 144 -10.73 -2.25 -17.38
C LEU A 144 -11.56 -2.61 -18.64
N ALA A 145 -10.95 -2.59 -19.82
CA ALA A 145 -11.61 -3.07 -21.04
C ALA A 145 -11.84 -4.61 -21.00
N ALA A 146 -10.98 -5.37 -20.33
CA ALA A 146 -11.09 -6.81 -20.14
C ALA A 146 -11.87 -7.21 -18.86
N HIS A 147 -12.66 -6.30 -18.28
CA HIS A 147 -13.32 -6.48 -16.98
C HIS A 147 -14.16 -7.73 -16.84
N GLU A 148 -14.84 -8.19 -17.90
CA GLU A 148 -15.64 -9.41 -17.89
C GLU A 148 -14.75 -10.63 -17.61
N THR A 149 -13.67 -10.79 -18.37
CA THR A 149 -12.71 -11.90 -18.16
C THR A 149 -12.05 -11.84 -16.79
N VAL A 150 -11.74 -10.62 -16.30
CA VAL A 150 -11.20 -10.44 -14.94
C VAL A 150 -12.23 -10.87 -13.90
N ALA A 151 -13.51 -10.49 -14.05
CA ALA A 151 -14.59 -10.89 -13.15
C ALA A 151 -14.81 -12.40 -13.12
N GLU A 152 -14.83 -13.04 -14.30
CA GLU A 152 -14.92 -14.50 -14.42
C GLU A 152 -13.75 -15.22 -13.75
N THR A 153 -12.53 -14.68 -13.93
CA THR A 153 -11.33 -15.22 -13.29
C THR A 153 -11.43 -15.13 -11.77
N PHE A 154 -11.81 -13.98 -11.23
CA PHE A 154 -12.03 -13.81 -9.79
C PHE A 154 -13.06 -14.81 -9.26
N HIS A 155 -14.21 -14.93 -9.96
CA HIS A 155 -15.25 -15.86 -9.55
C HIS A 155 -14.73 -17.30 -9.50
N ALA A 156 -14.01 -17.75 -10.52
CA ALA A 156 -13.48 -19.11 -10.60
C ALA A 156 -12.50 -19.42 -9.46
N VAL A 157 -11.54 -18.53 -9.18
CA VAL A 157 -10.54 -18.76 -8.12
C VAL A 157 -11.13 -18.59 -6.71
N GLN A 158 -12.18 -17.77 -6.56
CA GLN A 158 -12.92 -17.62 -5.30
C GLN A 158 -13.75 -18.87 -5.01
N GLN A 159 -14.46 -19.43 -6.02
CA GLN A 159 -15.16 -20.72 -5.91
C GLN A 159 -14.20 -21.87 -5.57
N ALA A 160 -12.98 -21.83 -6.09
CA ALA A 160 -11.92 -22.79 -5.75
C ALA A 160 -11.32 -22.58 -4.36
N GLY A 161 -11.76 -21.59 -3.58
CA GLY A 161 -11.28 -21.28 -2.23
C GLY A 161 -9.87 -20.71 -2.17
N LYS A 162 -9.30 -20.24 -3.30
CA LYS A 162 -7.92 -19.73 -3.39
C LYS A 162 -7.80 -18.27 -2.97
N ILE A 163 -8.88 -17.53 -3.05
CA ILE A 163 -8.98 -16.14 -2.58
C ILE A 163 -10.26 -15.95 -1.77
N ARG A 164 -10.26 -15.01 -0.81
CA ARG A 164 -11.49 -14.61 -0.13
C ARG A 164 -12.13 -13.41 -0.82
N TRP A 165 -11.35 -12.37 -1.13
CA TRP A 165 -11.84 -11.10 -1.67
C TRP A 165 -11.03 -10.63 -2.88
N ARG A 166 -11.70 -9.84 -3.74
CA ARG A 166 -11.17 -9.31 -5.00
C ARG A 166 -10.73 -7.87 -4.83
N GLY A 167 -9.56 -7.53 -5.38
CA GLY A 167 -9.06 -6.16 -5.33
C GLY A 167 -8.42 -5.69 -6.63
N GLY A 168 -8.21 -4.38 -6.70
CA GLY A 168 -7.44 -3.75 -7.77
C GLY A 168 -6.56 -2.63 -7.23
N SER A 169 -5.33 -2.51 -7.74
CA SER A 169 -4.44 -1.43 -7.36
C SER A 169 -4.30 -0.42 -8.49
N PHE A 170 -4.29 0.88 -8.14
CA PHE A 170 -4.43 1.97 -9.09
C PHE A 170 -3.47 3.11 -8.81
N TYR A 171 -3.15 3.86 -9.85
CA TYR A 171 -2.63 5.23 -9.78
C TYR A 171 -3.71 6.22 -10.18
N GLY A 172 -3.63 7.45 -9.64
CA GLY A 172 -4.56 8.54 -9.94
C GLY A 172 -5.99 8.31 -9.43
N ALA A 173 -6.96 9.05 -9.96
CA ALA A 173 -8.35 9.03 -9.51
C ALA A 173 -9.34 8.54 -10.58
N ALA A 174 -9.05 8.72 -11.87
CA ALA A 174 -9.99 8.43 -12.94
C ALA A 174 -10.30 6.94 -13.11
N LEU A 175 -9.28 6.08 -13.07
CA LEU A 175 -9.44 4.63 -13.23
C LEU A 175 -10.11 3.96 -12.03
N PRO A 176 -9.76 4.28 -10.76
CA PRO A 176 -10.51 3.75 -9.61
C PRO A 176 -11.98 4.18 -9.62
N GLU A 177 -12.32 5.40 -10.03
CA GLU A 177 -13.71 5.83 -10.19
C GLU A 177 -14.46 4.97 -11.23
N GLN A 178 -13.85 4.73 -12.39
CA GLN A 178 -14.43 3.86 -13.41
C GLN A 178 -14.60 2.42 -12.92
N ALA A 179 -13.63 1.89 -12.15
CA ALA A 179 -13.70 0.55 -11.58
C ALA A 179 -14.85 0.41 -10.56
N LEU A 180 -15.08 1.44 -9.75
CA LEU A 180 -16.23 1.51 -8.83
C LEU A 180 -17.56 1.44 -9.57
N HIS A 181 -17.71 2.15 -10.70
CA HIS A 181 -18.93 2.07 -11.51
C HIS A 181 -19.20 0.69 -12.11
N ARG A 182 -18.15 -0.11 -12.35
CA ARG A 182 -18.28 -1.49 -12.88
C ARG A 182 -18.51 -2.57 -11.81
N ASP A 183 -18.41 -2.22 -10.54
CA ASP A 183 -18.50 -3.16 -9.40
C ASP A 183 -17.55 -4.37 -9.51
N LEU A 184 -16.37 -4.13 -10.07
CA LEU A 184 -15.40 -5.19 -10.38
C LEU A 184 -14.66 -5.69 -9.15
N PHE A 185 -14.42 -4.81 -8.16
CA PHE A 185 -13.58 -5.06 -7.00
C PHE A 185 -14.32 -4.81 -5.69
N ASP A 186 -14.01 -5.59 -4.67
CA ASP A 186 -14.50 -5.41 -3.29
C ASP A 186 -13.59 -4.46 -2.49
N VAL A 187 -12.32 -4.34 -2.94
CA VAL A 187 -11.29 -3.49 -2.31
C VAL A 187 -10.51 -2.77 -3.40
N LEU A 188 -10.31 -1.47 -3.23
CA LEU A 188 -9.37 -0.70 -4.04
C LEU A 188 -8.13 -0.35 -3.22
N GLN A 189 -6.95 -0.58 -3.81
CA GLN A 189 -5.68 -0.08 -3.31
C GLN A 189 -5.27 1.13 -4.17
N VAL A 190 -5.32 2.32 -3.58
CA VAL A 190 -5.14 3.60 -4.29
C VAL A 190 -3.98 4.41 -3.70
N THR A 191 -3.45 5.37 -4.46
CA THR A 191 -2.45 6.30 -3.95
C THR A 191 -3.12 7.40 -3.13
N TYR A 192 -2.59 7.65 -1.93
CA TYR A 192 -2.97 8.81 -1.11
C TYR A 192 -1.82 9.22 -0.20
N SER A 193 -1.53 10.50 -0.18
CA SER A 193 -0.48 11.11 0.64
C SER A 193 -0.75 12.59 0.85
N VAL A 194 0.12 13.28 1.57
CA VAL A 194 0.06 14.75 1.72
C VAL A 194 0.06 15.46 0.35
N PHE A 195 0.75 14.92 -0.66
CA PHE A 195 0.78 15.52 -1.99
C PHE A 195 -0.30 14.97 -2.92
N ASP A 196 -0.59 13.67 -2.89
CA ASP A 196 -1.63 13.07 -3.72
C ASP A 196 -2.94 12.94 -2.95
N GLN A 197 -3.82 13.91 -3.10
CA GLN A 197 -5.13 13.94 -2.44
C GLN A 197 -6.29 13.77 -3.44
N ARG A 198 -6.01 13.48 -4.72
CA ARG A 198 -6.99 13.50 -5.81
C ARG A 198 -8.17 12.55 -5.61
N ILE A 199 -7.96 11.43 -4.92
CA ILE A 199 -9.03 10.45 -4.66
C ILE A 199 -10.13 10.99 -3.72
N THR A 200 -9.86 12.04 -2.95
CA THR A 200 -10.84 12.62 -2.01
C THR A 200 -12.04 13.26 -2.71
N ASP A 201 -11.87 13.70 -3.96
CA ASP A 201 -12.89 14.45 -4.66
C ASP A 201 -14.09 13.56 -5.05
N ARG A 202 -13.83 12.34 -5.55
CA ARG A 202 -14.87 11.45 -6.08
C ARG A 202 -14.71 9.99 -5.68
N VAL A 203 -13.47 9.48 -5.61
CA VAL A 203 -13.22 8.05 -5.38
C VAL A 203 -13.64 7.64 -3.98
N LEU A 204 -13.22 8.38 -2.94
CA LEU A 204 -13.56 8.04 -1.55
C LEU A 204 -15.06 8.14 -1.27
N PRO A 205 -15.78 9.23 -1.66
CA PRO A 205 -17.24 9.29 -1.50
C PRO A 205 -17.99 8.16 -2.21
N LEU A 206 -17.58 7.84 -3.46
CA LEU A 206 -18.21 6.76 -4.23
C LEU A 206 -17.90 5.37 -3.65
N ALA A 207 -16.69 5.16 -3.14
CA ALA A 207 -16.33 3.89 -2.48
C ALA A 207 -17.13 3.69 -1.19
N GLU A 208 -17.34 4.75 -0.40
CA GLU A 208 -18.18 4.72 0.80
C GLU A 208 -19.64 4.39 0.45
N GLU A 209 -20.22 5.08 -0.56
CA GLU A 209 -21.59 4.81 -1.05
C GLU A 209 -21.77 3.34 -1.47
N ARG A 210 -20.75 2.76 -2.14
CA ARG A 210 -20.77 1.37 -2.63
C ARG A 210 -20.27 0.34 -1.63
N ASN A 211 -19.89 0.79 -0.44
CA ASN A 211 -19.28 -0.05 0.58
C ASN A 211 -18.06 -0.86 0.07
N VAL A 212 -17.21 -0.22 -0.77
CA VAL A 212 -15.96 -0.78 -1.27
C VAL A 212 -14.82 -0.38 -0.34
N GLY A 213 -13.99 -1.34 0.07
CA GLY A 213 -12.88 -1.11 0.99
C GLY A 213 -11.75 -0.31 0.34
N ILE A 214 -11.13 0.60 1.10
CA ILE A 214 -10.01 1.43 0.63
C ILE A 214 -8.75 1.12 1.43
N LEU A 215 -7.75 0.61 0.73
CA LEU A 215 -6.37 0.54 1.17
C LEU A 215 -5.58 1.66 0.49
N VAL A 216 -4.72 2.35 1.21
CA VAL A 216 -3.89 3.38 0.59
C VAL A 216 -2.42 3.00 0.61
N ARG A 217 -1.75 3.23 -0.52
CA ARG A 217 -0.31 3.08 -0.70
C ARG A 217 0.35 4.42 -1.04
N SER A 218 1.66 4.41 -1.17
CA SER A 218 2.46 5.61 -1.46
C SER A 218 2.32 6.71 -0.39
N VAL A 219 2.00 6.34 0.84
CA VAL A 219 1.80 7.24 1.97
C VAL A 219 3.01 8.15 2.19
N LEU A 220 4.21 7.60 2.06
CA LEU A 220 5.48 8.34 2.14
C LEU A 220 6.03 8.72 0.76
N LEU A 221 5.26 8.48 -0.32
CA LEU A 221 5.60 8.77 -1.70
C LEU A 221 7.03 8.29 -2.05
N LYS A 222 7.28 6.98 -1.87
CA LYS A 222 8.59 6.31 -2.09
C LYS A 222 9.75 6.92 -1.26
N GLY A 223 9.44 7.65 -0.19
CA GLY A 223 10.39 8.35 0.68
C GLY A 223 10.50 9.85 0.41
N ALA A 224 9.79 10.39 -0.58
CA ALA A 224 9.81 11.84 -0.88
C ALA A 224 9.19 12.70 0.24
N LEU A 225 8.38 12.13 1.12
CA LEU A 225 7.84 12.80 2.31
C LEU A 225 8.71 12.59 3.56
N THR A 226 10.00 12.34 3.37
CA THR A 226 11.00 12.19 4.44
C THR A 226 12.28 12.95 4.08
N GLU A 227 13.28 12.90 4.95
CA GLU A 227 14.61 13.46 4.70
C GLU A 227 15.32 12.83 3.49
N ARG A 228 14.91 11.62 3.07
CA ARG A 228 15.43 10.94 1.87
C ARG A 228 15.23 11.77 0.60
N ALA A 229 14.25 12.68 0.57
CA ALA A 229 14.01 13.57 -0.55
C ALA A 229 15.20 14.46 -0.92
N ASP A 230 16.12 14.72 -0.01
CA ASP A 230 17.33 15.50 -0.32
C ASP A 230 18.28 14.76 -1.27
N HIS A 231 18.12 13.43 -1.42
CA HIS A 231 18.86 12.58 -2.35
C HIS A 231 18.13 12.36 -3.70
N LEU A 232 17.00 13.03 -3.94
CA LEU A 232 16.31 12.97 -5.23
C LEU A 232 17.19 13.56 -6.34
N PRO A 233 17.21 12.95 -7.54
CA PRO A 233 17.97 13.46 -8.68
C PRO A 233 17.46 14.82 -9.15
N GLU A 234 18.25 15.53 -9.96
CA GLU A 234 17.97 16.93 -10.34
C GLU A 234 16.66 17.07 -11.14
N HIS A 235 16.30 16.11 -11.98
CA HIS A 235 15.04 16.16 -12.71
C HIS A 235 13.79 16.11 -11.80
N LEU A 236 13.96 15.75 -10.52
CA LEU A 236 12.92 15.79 -9.48
C LEU A 236 13.11 16.96 -8.48
N ALA A 237 13.84 18.02 -8.88
CA ALA A 237 14.09 19.18 -8.01
C ALA A 237 12.80 19.83 -7.50
N THR A 238 11.74 19.87 -8.31
CA THR A 238 10.43 20.38 -7.90
C THR A 238 9.86 19.57 -6.73
N LEU A 239 9.90 18.23 -6.80
CA LEU A 239 9.45 17.36 -5.73
C LEU A 239 10.31 17.53 -4.47
N ARG A 240 11.64 17.64 -4.63
CA ARG A 240 12.58 17.93 -3.54
C ARG A 240 12.24 19.23 -2.82
N SER A 241 11.93 20.30 -3.58
CA SER A 241 11.52 21.60 -3.03
C SER A 241 10.21 21.52 -2.24
N ARG A 242 9.20 20.83 -2.81
CA ARG A 242 7.92 20.57 -2.12
C ARG A 242 8.10 19.78 -0.84
N SER A 243 8.96 18.76 -0.84
CA SER A 243 9.31 18.00 0.35
C SER A 243 9.93 18.86 1.44
N ARG A 244 10.87 19.79 1.09
CA ARG A 244 11.44 20.71 2.07
C ARG A 244 10.38 21.62 2.68
N HIS A 245 9.44 22.10 1.88
CA HIS A 245 8.34 22.92 2.38
C HIS A 245 7.44 22.14 3.34
N PHE A 246 7.05 20.91 2.97
CA PHE A 246 6.32 20.01 3.86
C PHE A 246 7.05 19.79 5.20
N ARG A 247 8.34 19.44 5.16
CA ARG A 247 9.15 19.21 6.38
C ARG A 247 9.26 20.48 7.24
N HIS A 248 9.34 21.65 6.62
CA HIS A 248 9.34 22.93 7.32
C HIS A 248 8.03 23.19 8.06
N LEU A 249 6.87 22.92 7.43
CA LEU A 249 5.56 23.02 8.06
C LEU A 249 5.45 22.06 9.27
N VAL A 250 5.92 20.82 9.12
CA VAL A 250 5.93 19.86 10.23
C VAL A 250 6.79 20.38 11.39
N GLN A 251 7.99 20.89 11.10
CA GLN A 251 8.89 21.46 12.11
C GLN A 251 8.29 22.67 12.82
N GLN A 252 7.53 23.51 12.11
CA GLN A 252 6.88 24.69 12.69
C GLN A 252 5.69 24.35 13.60
N HIS A 253 4.83 23.41 13.16
CA HIS A 253 3.55 23.13 13.81
C HIS A 253 3.59 21.93 14.77
N ALA A 254 4.50 20.98 14.56
CA ALA A 254 4.63 19.75 15.34
C ALA A 254 6.09 19.26 15.42
N PRO A 255 7.01 20.02 16.06
CA PRO A 255 8.45 19.71 16.07
C PRO A 255 8.80 18.39 16.78
N HIS A 256 7.85 17.79 17.48
CA HIS A 256 8.00 16.48 18.13
C HIS A 256 7.72 15.30 17.19
N LEU A 257 7.17 15.55 15.97
CA LEU A 257 6.90 14.53 14.99
C LEU A 257 8.02 14.48 13.93
N THR A 258 8.37 13.28 13.50
CA THR A 258 9.14 13.13 12.26
C THR A 258 8.24 13.42 11.05
N PRO A 259 8.81 13.82 9.90
CA PRO A 259 8.03 14.00 8.66
C PRO A 259 7.23 12.76 8.28
N ALA A 260 7.82 11.56 8.43
CA ALA A 260 7.14 10.30 8.18
C ALA A 260 5.92 10.10 9.09
N GLN A 261 6.04 10.41 10.39
CA GLN A 261 4.93 10.33 11.35
C GLN A 261 3.82 11.33 11.00
N ALA A 262 4.16 12.56 10.63
CA ALA A 262 3.19 13.56 10.22
C ALA A 262 2.45 13.16 8.94
N ALA A 263 3.16 12.65 7.92
CA ALA A 263 2.56 12.18 6.68
C ALA A 263 1.61 10.99 6.93
N LEU A 264 2.02 10.04 7.78
CA LEU A 264 1.19 8.90 8.12
C LEU A 264 -0.03 9.31 8.95
N ALA A 265 0.14 10.19 9.94
CA ALA A 265 -0.96 10.72 10.75
C ALA A 265 -1.99 11.50 9.88
N PHE A 266 -1.52 12.23 8.86
CA PHE A 266 -2.38 12.88 7.87
C PHE A 266 -3.28 11.87 7.14
N VAL A 267 -2.70 10.79 6.66
CA VAL A 267 -3.46 9.73 5.95
C VAL A 267 -4.46 9.06 6.88
N LEU A 268 -4.04 8.72 8.10
CA LEU A 268 -4.87 8.03 9.09
C LEU A 268 -6.00 8.92 9.66
N ALA A 269 -5.86 10.25 9.55
CA ALA A 269 -6.90 11.20 9.95
C ALA A 269 -8.13 11.14 9.03
N ASN A 270 -8.02 10.61 7.81
CA ASN A 270 -9.15 10.45 6.91
C ASN A 270 -9.97 9.19 7.28
N PRO A 271 -11.24 9.33 7.74
CA PRO A 271 -12.04 8.20 8.19
C PRO A 271 -12.46 7.25 7.06
N GLN A 272 -12.47 7.69 5.81
CA GLN A 272 -12.84 6.90 4.64
C GLN A 272 -11.73 5.92 4.20
N ILE A 273 -10.53 6.00 4.81
CA ILE A 273 -9.42 5.10 4.55
C ILE A 273 -9.36 4.03 5.64
N GLN A 274 -9.44 2.75 5.28
CA GLN A 274 -9.45 1.66 6.25
C GLN A 274 -8.05 1.28 6.71
N SER A 275 -7.05 1.27 5.80
CA SER A 275 -5.69 0.94 6.17
C SER A 275 -4.65 1.64 5.29
N ALA A 276 -3.55 2.07 5.91
CA ALA A 276 -2.40 2.67 5.26
C ALA A 276 -1.28 1.63 5.12
N LEU A 277 -0.90 1.30 3.88
CA LEU A 277 0.20 0.39 3.57
C LEU A 277 1.53 1.16 3.63
N VAL A 278 2.41 0.78 4.53
CA VAL A 278 3.72 1.42 4.68
C VAL A 278 4.81 0.36 4.60
N GLY A 279 5.78 0.59 3.71
CA GLY A 279 7.00 -0.19 3.64
C GLY A 279 7.88 0.08 4.85
N MET A 280 8.48 -0.96 5.39
CA MET A 280 9.39 -0.90 6.52
C MET A 280 10.48 -1.95 6.33
N ARG A 281 11.69 -1.67 6.76
CA ARG A 281 12.84 -2.58 6.65
C ARG A 281 13.33 -3.09 7.99
N THR A 282 13.04 -2.35 9.07
CA THR A 282 13.52 -2.71 10.41
C THR A 282 12.42 -2.57 11.46
N ALA A 283 12.63 -3.21 12.63
CA ALA A 283 11.75 -3.10 13.78
C ALA A 283 11.67 -1.66 14.33
N GLU A 284 12.76 -0.89 14.19
CA GLU A 284 12.82 0.51 14.59
C GLU A 284 11.93 1.39 13.69
N GLU A 285 11.97 1.17 12.36
CA GLU A 285 11.07 1.86 11.43
C GLU A 285 9.60 1.53 11.76
N CYS A 286 9.32 0.28 12.10
CA CYS A 286 7.98 -0.16 12.54
C CYS A 286 7.55 0.60 13.81
N THR A 287 8.39 0.63 14.82
CA THR A 287 8.12 1.33 16.09
C THR A 287 7.87 2.82 15.86
N SER A 288 8.68 3.46 15.02
CA SER A 288 8.50 4.86 14.65
C SER A 288 7.17 5.14 13.95
N ASN A 289 6.79 4.30 12.99
CA ASN A 289 5.53 4.45 12.24
C ASN A 289 4.31 4.16 13.12
N LEU A 290 4.42 3.25 14.07
CA LEU A 290 3.33 2.95 15.03
C LEU A 290 2.97 4.16 15.90
N ALA A 291 3.92 5.03 16.21
CA ALA A 291 3.65 6.26 16.96
C ALA A 291 2.64 7.19 16.25
N ALA A 292 2.60 7.14 14.91
CA ALA A 292 1.66 7.93 14.11
C ALA A 292 0.20 7.48 14.28
N VAL A 293 -0.06 6.20 14.63
CA VAL A 293 -1.42 5.65 14.76
C VAL A 293 -2.22 6.35 15.86
N ALA A 294 -1.55 6.74 16.95
CA ALA A 294 -2.15 7.46 18.06
C ALA A 294 -2.07 8.99 17.91
N THR A 295 -1.34 9.48 16.90
CA THR A 295 -1.09 10.90 16.70
C THR A 295 -2.35 11.61 16.17
N ARG A 296 -2.69 12.73 16.79
CA ARG A 296 -3.72 13.67 16.31
C ARG A 296 -3.04 14.94 15.83
N LEU A 297 -3.20 15.26 14.56
CA LEU A 297 -2.72 16.54 14.03
C LEU A 297 -3.60 17.68 14.52
N SER A 298 -2.99 18.84 14.83
CA SER A 298 -3.77 20.05 15.10
C SER A 298 -4.54 20.47 13.87
N PRO A 299 -5.71 21.15 14.02
CA PRO A 299 -6.48 21.65 12.87
C PRO A 299 -5.64 22.53 11.93
N ASP A 300 -4.74 23.36 12.46
CA ASP A 300 -3.87 24.24 11.70
C ASP A 300 -2.87 23.44 10.84
N LEU A 301 -2.22 22.43 11.44
CA LEU A 301 -1.31 21.57 10.68
C LEU A 301 -2.06 20.77 9.63
N LEU A 302 -3.22 20.19 9.97
CA LEU A 302 -4.03 19.43 9.03
C LEU A 302 -4.41 20.30 7.82
N ALA A 303 -4.89 21.53 8.03
CA ALA A 303 -5.23 22.46 6.97
C ALA A 303 -4.00 22.83 6.13
N ALA A 304 -2.85 23.10 6.77
CA ALA A 304 -1.60 23.39 6.07
C ALA A 304 -1.14 22.22 5.18
N LEU A 305 -1.27 20.96 5.66
CA LEU A 305 -0.95 19.77 4.87
C LEU A 305 -1.94 19.52 3.74
N GLN A 306 -3.22 19.79 3.94
CA GLN A 306 -4.23 19.73 2.87
C GLN A 306 -3.92 20.71 1.74
N ALA A 307 -3.41 21.89 2.06
CA ALA A 307 -3.04 22.91 1.07
C ALA A 307 -1.79 22.51 0.23
N LEU A 308 -1.06 21.44 0.59
CA LEU A 308 0.08 20.93 -0.18
C LEU A 308 -0.30 20.04 -1.36
N ARG A 309 -1.58 19.82 -1.62
CA ARG A 309 -2.08 19.01 -2.74
C ARG A 309 -1.38 19.36 -4.04
N VAL A 310 -1.06 18.34 -4.80
CA VAL A 310 -0.47 18.38 -6.14
C VAL A 310 -1.39 17.60 -7.07
N ASP A 311 -1.64 18.15 -8.26
CA ASP A 311 -2.44 17.47 -9.30
C ASP A 311 -1.58 17.03 -10.50
N ASP A 312 -0.28 17.32 -10.49
CA ASP A 312 0.68 16.91 -11.52
C ASP A 312 0.98 15.41 -11.40
N GLU A 313 0.50 14.64 -12.39
CA GLU A 313 0.62 13.17 -12.39
C GLU A 313 2.06 12.68 -12.47
N ASP A 314 2.95 13.38 -13.16
CA ASP A 314 4.36 13.00 -13.31
C ASP A 314 5.10 13.12 -11.98
N LEU A 315 4.76 14.12 -11.16
CA LEU A 315 5.29 14.27 -9.82
C LEU A 315 4.71 13.24 -8.82
N LEU A 316 3.52 12.73 -9.08
CA LEU A 316 2.80 11.84 -8.15
C LEU A 316 2.94 10.35 -8.48
N ASN A 317 3.51 10.00 -9.63
CA ASN A 317 3.73 8.61 -10.02
C ASN A 317 5.19 8.19 -9.84
N PRO A 318 5.55 7.53 -8.72
CA PRO A 318 6.93 7.08 -8.50
C PRO A 318 7.45 6.07 -9.52
N GLY A 319 6.57 5.46 -10.31
CA GLY A 319 6.94 4.54 -11.39
C GLY A 319 7.62 5.23 -12.57
N THR A 320 7.41 6.55 -12.75
CA THR A 320 8.00 7.33 -13.85
C THR A 320 9.29 8.06 -13.46
N TRP A 321 9.70 8.02 -12.17
CA TRP A 321 10.82 8.83 -11.67
C TRP A 321 12.21 8.29 -12.07
N GLY A 322 12.31 7.08 -12.63
CA GLY A 322 13.59 6.48 -13.00
C GLY A 322 14.51 6.17 -11.81
N ILE A 323 13.95 5.98 -10.61
CA ILE A 323 14.65 5.55 -9.40
C ILE A 323 14.15 4.18 -8.93
N ALA A 324 14.98 3.46 -8.19
CA ALA A 324 14.72 2.07 -7.74
C ALA A 324 13.42 1.90 -6.95
#